data_ae7a14b3e71dd981aef1cd6c8dc91150
#
_entry.id   ae7a14b3e71dd981aef1cd6c8dc91150
#
_cell.length_a   1.000
_cell.length_b   1.000
_cell.length_c   1.000
_cell.angle_alpha   90.00
_cell.angle_beta   90.00
_cell.angle_gamma   90.00
#
_symmetry.space_group_name_H-M   'P 1'
#
loop_
_entity.id
_entity.type
_entity.pdbx_description
1 polymer ?
#
loop_
_entity_poly.entity_id
_entity_poly.type
_entity_poly.pdbx_seq_one_letter_code
_entity_poly.pdbx_strand_id
1 'polypeptide(L)'
;NNSNGTGFLDKLTVDHKVMGAMAVNQSMNEAGILGLLVFPKFFFQTYAAAEKLVWKQINRIKEGDFSDEMFQSLKLEQKREYASKLEDINSRAEVMMRIFSQGKSWQDYLDEVTRIDALSREDVIEVAKKYFTENYMYVTKKTGGYPKTILPKPDYSPIIPKNSDASSAYVERLEKIPVQELKPHFLDFEKDAEVVSLRPLVTLYK
;
A
#
# COMPACT_ATOMS: atom_id res chain seq x y z
N ASN A 1 -5.18 9.51 3.16
CA ASN A 1 -5.22 9.32 1.71
C ASN A 1 -6.37 8.41 1.34
N ASN A 2 -6.87 8.52 0.13
CA ASN A 2 -7.82 7.58 -0.46
C ASN A 2 -7.62 7.49 -1.98
N SER A 3 -8.21 6.47 -2.62
CA SER A 3 -8.07 6.23 -4.06
C SER A 3 -8.66 7.35 -4.93
N ASN A 4 -9.61 8.12 -4.39
CA ASN A 4 -10.28 9.21 -5.10
C ASN A 4 -9.56 10.56 -4.96
N GLY A 5 -8.44 10.63 -4.25
CA GLY A 5 -7.71 11.89 -4.04
C GLY A 5 -8.44 12.92 -3.18
N THR A 6 -9.42 12.51 -2.38
CA THR A 6 -10.24 13.40 -1.54
C THR A 6 -9.86 13.39 -0.06
N GLY A 7 -8.92 12.53 0.33
CA GLY A 7 -8.39 12.48 1.68
C GLY A 7 -7.66 13.76 2.10
N PHE A 8 -7.48 13.95 3.37
CA PHE A 8 -6.88 15.18 3.92
C PHE A 8 -5.44 15.41 3.43
N LEU A 9 -4.64 14.36 3.31
CA LEU A 9 -3.29 14.48 2.75
C LEU A 9 -3.32 14.63 1.24
N ASP A 10 -4.27 13.98 0.56
CA ASP A 10 -4.43 14.12 -0.90
C ASP A 10 -4.76 15.55 -1.28
N LYS A 11 -5.64 16.22 -0.52
CA LYS A 11 -5.97 17.64 -0.74
C LYS A 11 -4.76 18.55 -0.64
N LEU A 12 -3.78 18.24 0.22
CA LEU A 12 -2.54 19.01 0.26
C LEU A 12 -1.77 18.97 -1.06
N THR A 13 -1.82 17.82 -1.75
CA THR A 13 -1.21 17.63 -3.07
C THR A 13 -2.06 18.25 -4.17
N VAL A 14 -3.35 17.99 -4.18
CA VAL A 14 -4.30 18.52 -5.19
C VAL A 14 -4.36 20.05 -5.14
N ASP A 15 -4.38 20.63 -3.96
CA ASP A 15 -4.36 22.10 -3.75
C ASP A 15 -2.97 22.71 -3.95
N HIS A 16 -2.01 21.92 -4.41
CA HIS A 16 -0.62 22.38 -4.58
C HIS A 16 -0.01 23.00 -3.33
N LYS A 17 -0.38 22.54 -2.14
CA LYS A 17 0.21 23.00 -0.87
C LYS A 17 1.57 22.33 -0.61
N VAL A 18 1.73 21.11 -1.08
CA VAL A 18 2.98 20.33 -1.08
C VAL A 18 3.11 19.62 -2.43
N MET A 19 4.26 19.01 -2.72
CA MET A 19 4.42 18.20 -3.93
C MET A 19 3.76 16.82 -3.80
N GLY A 20 3.69 16.30 -2.58
CA GLY A 20 3.04 15.04 -2.28
C GLY A 20 2.94 14.83 -0.79
N ALA A 21 1.92 14.14 -0.35
CA ALA A 21 1.75 13.72 1.04
C ALA A 21 1.04 12.38 1.09
N MET A 22 1.55 11.46 1.93
CA MET A 22 0.97 10.14 2.09
C MET A 22 1.10 9.64 3.52
N ALA A 23 0.19 8.77 3.91
CA ALA A 23 0.26 8.01 5.14
C ALA A 23 0.68 6.56 4.84
N VAL A 24 1.52 6.00 5.69
CA VAL A 24 1.97 4.61 5.64
C VAL A 24 1.67 3.97 6.98
N ASN A 25 1.00 2.85 6.95
CA ASN A 25 0.76 2.02 8.12
C ASN A 25 1.35 0.62 7.86
N GLN A 26 2.36 0.28 8.64
CA GLN A 26 2.98 -1.04 8.60
C GLN A 26 2.86 -1.69 9.98
N SER A 27 1.98 -2.67 10.08
CA SER A 27 1.76 -3.44 11.28
C SER A 27 2.54 -4.75 11.21
N MET A 28 3.28 -5.05 12.26
CA MET A 28 4.01 -6.29 12.47
C MET A 28 3.51 -6.97 13.75
N ASN A 29 4.03 -8.16 14.08
CA ASN A 29 3.57 -8.93 15.23
C ASN A 29 3.82 -8.20 16.57
N GLU A 30 5.03 -7.69 16.78
CA GLU A 30 5.45 -7.10 18.08
C GLU A 30 5.54 -5.56 18.03
N ALA A 31 5.52 -4.97 16.86
CA ALA A 31 5.64 -3.53 16.67
C ALA A 31 4.94 -3.08 15.39
N GLY A 32 4.86 -1.77 15.21
CA GLY A 32 4.32 -1.20 13.96
C GLY A 32 4.83 0.21 13.75
N ILE A 33 4.70 0.68 12.53
CA ILE A 33 5.06 2.03 12.14
C ILE A 33 3.84 2.70 11.50
N LEU A 34 3.44 3.82 12.06
CA LEU A 34 2.52 4.75 11.43
C LEU A 34 3.35 5.97 10.99
N GLY A 35 3.56 6.09 9.69
CA GLY A 35 4.38 7.13 9.10
C GLY A 35 3.57 8.10 8.26
N LEU A 36 3.97 9.37 8.28
CA LEU A 36 3.47 10.40 7.38
C LEU A 36 4.64 10.93 6.57
N LEU A 37 4.58 10.80 5.25
CA LEU A 37 5.58 11.32 4.35
C LEU A 37 5.03 12.58 3.69
N VAL A 38 5.84 13.63 3.66
CA VAL A 38 5.50 14.87 2.97
C VAL A 38 6.69 15.32 2.13
N PHE A 39 6.40 15.70 0.89
CA PHE A 39 7.36 16.23 -0.07
C PHE A 39 7.10 17.74 -0.22
N PRO A 40 7.95 18.60 0.39
CA PRO A 40 7.82 20.05 0.24
C PRO A 40 8.01 20.48 -1.21
N LYS A 41 7.49 21.63 -1.57
CA LYS A 41 7.80 22.29 -2.84
C LYS A 41 9.29 22.57 -2.97
N PHE A 42 9.84 22.43 -4.16
CA PHE A 42 11.28 22.63 -4.40
C PHE A 42 11.78 24.01 -3.99
N PHE A 43 10.96 25.03 -4.17
CA PHE A 43 11.34 26.40 -3.87
C PHE A 43 10.43 27.00 -2.81
N PHE A 44 11.02 27.76 -1.90
CA PHE A 44 10.32 28.60 -0.92
C PHE A 44 9.50 27.86 0.16
N GLN A 45 9.51 26.53 0.22
CA GLN A 45 8.85 25.81 1.29
C GLN A 45 9.87 25.09 2.19
N THR A 46 9.89 25.44 3.46
CA THR A 46 10.71 24.75 4.45
C THR A 46 10.07 23.44 4.88
N TYR A 47 10.87 22.51 5.39
CA TYR A 47 10.38 21.26 5.97
C TYR A 47 9.37 21.51 7.10
N ALA A 48 9.69 22.47 7.99
CA ALA A 48 8.79 22.85 9.08
C ALA A 48 7.45 23.42 8.58
N ALA A 49 7.45 24.18 7.48
CA ALA A 49 6.20 24.66 6.89
C ALA A 49 5.34 23.53 6.31
N ALA A 50 5.97 22.54 5.67
CA ALA A 50 5.27 21.35 5.17
C ALA A 50 4.74 20.47 6.31
N GLU A 51 5.53 20.26 7.34
CA GLU A 51 5.14 19.54 8.55
C GLU A 51 3.92 20.18 9.22
N LYS A 52 3.92 21.50 9.36
CA LYS A 52 2.78 22.26 9.93
C LYS A 52 1.48 22.03 9.17
N LEU A 53 1.55 21.86 7.83
CA LEU A 53 0.38 21.55 7.02
C LEU A 53 -0.15 20.14 7.33
N VAL A 54 0.73 19.18 7.54
CA VAL A 54 0.34 17.81 7.94
C VAL A 54 -0.31 17.82 9.33
N TRP A 55 0.32 18.49 10.31
CA TRP A 55 -0.24 18.63 11.65
C TRP A 55 -1.61 19.30 11.66
N LYS A 56 -1.83 20.27 10.78
CA LYS A 56 -3.17 20.86 10.62
C LYS A 56 -4.21 19.82 10.21
N GLN A 57 -3.87 18.88 9.33
CA GLN A 57 -4.80 17.82 8.93
C GLN A 57 -5.01 16.79 10.06
N ILE A 58 -3.97 16.45 10.80
CA ILE A 58 -4.07 15.57 11.98
C ILE A 58 -5.01 16.20 13.02
N ASN A 59 -4.86 17.48 13.31
CA ASN A 59 -5.71 18.16 14.30
C ASN A 59 -7.18 18.18 13.87
N ARG A 60 -7.47 18.33 12.58
CA ARG A 60 -8.83 18.19 12.06
C ARG A 60 -9.43 16.84 12.37
N ILE A 61 -8.65 15.74 12.24
CA ILE A 61 -9.13 14.41 12.60
C ILE A 61 -9.39 14.32 14.11
N LYS A 62 -8.48 14.82 14.92
CA LYS A 62 -8.65 14.83 16.39
C LYS A 62 -9.84 15.65 16.87
N GLU A 63 -10.22 16.68 16.14
CA GLU A 63 -11.36 17.55 16.40
C GLU A 63 -12.67 17.02 15.81
N GLY A 64 -12.58 15.92 15.02
CA GLY A 64 -13.73 15.37 14.32
C GLY A 64 -14.21 16.23 13.13
N ASP A 65 -13.36 17.11 12.61
CA ASP A 65 -13.66 17.96 11.45
C ASP A 65 -13.57 17.17 10.13
N PHE A 66 -14.46 16.21 9.96
CA PHE A 66 -14.67 15.45 8.74
C PHE A 66 -16.15 15.04 8.62
N SER A 67 -16.65 14.97 7.38
CA SER A 67 -18.07 14.63 7.17
C SER A 67 -18.36 13.15 7.31
N ASP A 68 -19.64 12.83 7.58
CA ASP A 68 -20.09 11.45 7.64
C ASP A 68 -19.95 10.76 6.29
N GLU A 69 -20.22 11.47 5.19
CA GLU A 69 -20.06 10.94 3.83
C GLU A 69 -18.59 10.54 3.57
N MET A 70 -17.64 11.36 4.00
CA MET A 70 -16.22 11.04 3.89
C MET A 70 -15.87 9.79 4.70
N PHE A 71 -16.38 9.69 5.93
CA PHE A 71 -16.15 8.54 6.79
C PHE A 71 -16.73 7.25 6.20
N GLN A 72 -18.00 7.29 5.73
CA GLN A 72 -18.62 6.13 5.10
C GLN A 72 -17.94 5.75 3.79
N SER A 73 -17.51 6.72 2.99
CA SER A 73 -16.74 6.47 1.77
C SER A 73 -15.43 5.73 2.04
N LEU A 74 -14.70 6.13 3.09
CA LEU A 74 -13.46 5.45 3.50
C LEU A 74 -13.71 4.01 3.97
N LYS A 75 -14.79 3.77 4.73
CA LYS A 75 -15.17 2.41 5.14
C LYS A 75 -15.47 1.53 3.92
N LEU A 76 -16.24 2.04 2.97
CA LEU A 76 -16.56 1.33 1.74
C LEU A 76 -15.31 1.03 0.90
N GLU A 77 -14.40 1.99 0.78
CA GLU A 77 -13.14 1.83 0.08
C GLU A 77 -12.27 0.74 0.71
N GLN A 78 -12.13 0.75 2.04
CA GLN A 78 -11.39 -0.29 2.75
C GLN A 78 -11.97 -1.68 2.52
N LYS A 79 -13.29 -1.82 2.58
CA LYS A 79 -13.96 -3.10 2.30
C LYS A 79 -13.72 -3.59 0.87
N ARG A 80 -13.76 -2.69 -0.11
CA ARG A 80 -13.44 -3.03 -1.51
C ARG A 80 -11.99 -3.46 -1.67
N GLU A 81 -11.06 -2.77 -0.99
CA GLU A 81 -9.65 -3.13 -1.01
C GLU A 81 -9.42 -4.54 -0.43
N TYR A 82 -10.09 -4.87 0.69
CA TYR A 82 -10.04 -6.21 1.27
C TYR A 82 -10.56 -7.29 0.31
N ALA A 83 -11.69 -7.04 -0.36
CA ALA A 83 -12.25 -7.97 -1.32
C ALA A 83 -11.34 -8.15 -2.55
N SER A 84 -10.87 -7.05 -3.12
CA SER A 84 -10.01 -7.05 -4.32
C SER A 84 -8.68 -7.78 -4.10
N LYS A 85 -8.08 -7.70 -2.91
CA LYS A 85 -6.86 -8.45 -2.58
C LYS A 85 -7.04 -9.96 -2.63
N LEU A 86 -8.26 -10.46 -2.59
CA LEU A 86 -8.55 -11.89 -2.69
C LEU A 86 -8.82 -12.37 -4.11
N GLU A 87 -8.97 -11.47 -5.08
CA GLU A 87 -9.21 -11.81 -6.48
C GLU A 87 -7.93 -12.29 -7.18
N ASP A 88 -6.81 -11.63 -6.91
CA ASP A 88 -5.52 -12.00 -7.49
C ASP A 88 -4.78 -13.05 -6.65
N ILE A 89 -4.18 -14.04 -7.32
CA ILE A 89 -3.51 -15.17 -6.65
C ILE A 89 -2.25 -14.73 -5.88
N ASN A 90 -1.48 -13.77 -6.41
CA ASN A 90 -0.28 -13.27 -5.74
C ASN A 90 -0.66 -12.44 -4.51
N SER A 91 -1.66 -11.57 -4.64
CA SER A 91 -2.19 -10.79 -3.53
C SER A 91 -2.74 -11.68 -2.42
N ARG A 92 -3.41 -12.79 -2.75
CA ARG A 92 -3.84 -13.80 -1.75
C ARG A 92 -2.66 -14.41 -1.02
N ALA A 93 -1.60 -14.78 -1.74
CA ALA A 93 -0.40 -15.34 -1.14
C ALA A 93 0.28 -14.32 -0.20
N GLU A 94 0.37 -13.06 -0.60
CA GLU A 94 0.89 -11.97 0.25
C GLU A 94 0.04 -11.75 1.50
N VAL A 95 -1.29 -11.79 1.38
CA VAL A 95 -2.20 -11.71 2.52
C VAL A 95 -1.96 -12.86 3.49
N MET A 96 -1.85 -14.10 3.00
CA MET A 96 -1.58 -15.28 3.84
C MET A 96 -0.24 -15.15 4.55
N MET A 97 0.81 -14.76 3.84
CA MET A 97 2.14 -14.54 4.42
C MET A 97 2.11 -13.47 5.51
N ARG A 98 1.41 -12.35 5.28
CA ARG A 98 1.29 -11.26 6.24
C ARG A 98 0.51 -11.68 7.48
N ILE A 99 -0.62 -12.39 7.33
CA ILE A 99 -1.41 -12.92 8.43
C ILE A 99 -0.54 -13.82 9.31
N PHE A 100 0.18 -14.76 8.67
CA PHE A 100 1.09 -15.66 9.36
C PHE A 100 2.18 -14.89 10.13
N SER A 101 2.84 -13.91 9.49
CA SER A 101 3.89 -13.10 10.12
C SER A 101 3.38 -12.22 11.27
N GLN A 102 2.08 -11.91 11.29
CA GLN A 102 1.43 -11.18 12.36
C GLN A 102 0.87 -12.07 13.47
N GLY A 103 1.04 -13.40 13.39
CA GLY A 103 0.48 -14.34 14.35
C GLY A 103 -1.06 -14.36 14.35
N LYS A 104 -1.70 -13.94 13.28
CA LYS A 104 -3.15 -13.91 13.11
C LYS A 104 -3.65 -15.17 12.42
N SER A 105 -4.92 -15.49 12.62
CA SER A 105 -5.62 -16.53 11.88
C SER A 105 -6.25 -15.98 10.59
N TRP A 106 -6.64 -16.90 9.68
CA TRP A 106 -7.42 -16.51 8.50
C TRP A 106 -8.78 -15.91 8.89
N GLN A 107 -9.40 -16.40 9.96
CA GLN A 107 -10.66 -15.87 10.46
C GLN A 107 -10.51 -14.41 10.92
N ASP A 108 -9.39 -14.04 11.56
CA ASP A 108 -9.11 -12.64 11.94
C ASP A 108 -9.10 -11.70 10.73
N TYR A 109 -8.63 -12.19 9.57
CA TYR A 109 -8.67 -11.42 8.33
C TYR A 109 -10.10 -11.25 7.80
N LEU A 110 -10.89 -12.32 7.82
CA LEU A 110 -12.29 -12.25 7.36
C LEU A 110 -13.13 -11.34 8.26
N ASP A 111 -12.88 -11.37 9.57
CA ASP A 111 -13.56 -10.54 10.56
C ASP A 111 -13.20 -9.05 10.45
N GLU A 112 -12.11 -8.71 9.75
CA GLU A 112 -11.68 -7.31 9.58
C GLU A 112 -12.74 -6.47 8.86
N VAL A 113 -13.44 -7.03 7.89
CA VAL A 113 -14.54 -6.36 7.19
C VAL A 113 -15.66 -6.02 8.17
N THR A 114 -16.02 -6.93 9.06
CA THR A 114 -17.03 -6.71 10.10
C THR A 114 -16.56 -5.64 11.10
N ARG A 115 -15.28 -5.66 11.47
CA ARG A 115 -14.69 -4.63 12.34
C ARG A 115 -14.72 -3.24 11.70
N ILE A 116 -14.44 -3.15 10.39
CA ILE A 116 -14.56 -1.88 9.65
C ILE A 116 -15.99 -1.35 9.71
N ASP A 117 -16.99 -2.21 9.57
CA ASP A 117 -18.41 -1.80 9.66
C ASP A 117 -18.79 -1.31 11.06
N ALA A 118 -18.22 -1.88 12.10
CA ALA A 118 -18.46 -1.50 13.48
C ALA A 118 -17.78 -0.20 13.92
N LEU A 119 -16.75 0.29 13.17
CA LEU A 119 -16.04 1.53 13.52
C LEU A 119 -16.98 2.74 13.55
N SER A 120 -16.88 3.52 14.62
CA SER A 120 -17.50 4.83 14.78
C SER A 120 -16.53 5.97 14.46
N ARG A 121 -17.04 7.19 14.34
CA ARG A 121 -16.21 8.40 14.21
C ARG A 121 -15.40 8.64 15.47
N GLU A 122 -15.99 8.39 16.60
CA GLU A 122 -15.42 8.53 17.94
C GLU A 122 -14.19 7.65 18.10
N ASP A 123 -14.24 6.41 17.60
CA ASP A 123 -13.08 5.49 17.60
C ASP A 123 -11.90 6.08 16.80
N VAL A 124 -12.18 6.67 15.64
CA VAL A 124 -11.14 7.31 14.81
C VAL A 124 -10.52 8.52 15.53
N ILE A 125 -11.36 9.34 16.17
CA ILE A 125 -10.91 10.53 16.94
C ILE A 125 -10.07 10.09 18.13
N GLU A 126 -10.51 9.08 18.86
CA GLU A 126 -9.79 8.54 20.03
C GLU A 126 -8.42 7.99 19.63
N VAL A 127 -8.38 7.17 18.58
CA VAL A 127 -7.14 6.61 18.05
C VAL A 127 -6.21 7.73 17.55
N ALA A 128 -6.74 8.74 16.88
CA ALA A 128 -5.94 9.88 16.43
C ALA A 128 -5.34 10.67 17.63
N LYS A 129 -6.10 10.90 18.68
CA LYS A 129 -5.61 11.54 19.90
C LYS A 129 -4.54 10.72 20.61
N LYS A 130 -4.70 9.39 20.60
CA LYS A 130 -3.78 8.45 21.27
C LYS A 130 -2.43 8.37 20.55
N TYR A 131 -2.41 8.26 19.23
CA TYR A 131 -1.20 7.95 18.48
C TYR A 131 -0.52 9.17 17.86
N PHE A 132 -1.24 10.20 17.48
CA PHE A 132 -0.63 11.43 16.95
C PHE A 132 -0.35 12.41 18.09
N THR A 133 0.71 12.17 18.82
CA THR A 133 1.18 13.04 19.91
C THR A 133 2.43 13.81 19.48
N GLU A 134 2.97 14.65 20.37
CA GLU A 134 4.24 15.35 20.14
C GLU A 134 5.45 14.42 20.24
N ASN A 135 5.25 13.19 20.76
CA ASN A 135 6.30 12.17 20.82
C ASN A 135 6.35 11.36 19.51
N TYR A 136 7.05 11.87 18.53
CA TYR A 136 7.26 11.22 17.23
C TYR A 136 8.69 11.39 16.73
N MET A 137 9.12 10.50 15.85
CA MET A 137 10.40 10.62 15.17
C MET A 137 10.24 11.51 13.92
N TYR A 138 11.05 12.55 13.85
CA TYR A 138 11.11 13.42 12.69
C TYR A 138 12.35 13.15 11.86
N VAL A 139 12.17 12.74 10.61
CA VAL A 139 13.25 12.42 9.69
C VAL A 139 13.20 13.32 8.47
N THR A 140 14.31 13.95 8.12
CA THR A 140 14.42 14.76 6.90
C THR A 140 15.46 14.19 5.96
N LYS A 141 15.10 14.14 4.67
CA LYS A 141 16.04 13.82 3.58
C LYS A 141 16.40 15.11 2.85
N LYS A 142 17.67 15.48 2.89
CA LYS A 142 18.20 16.64 2.20
C LYS A 142 19.07 16.22 1.04
N THR A 143 19.07 17.00 -0.04
CA THR A 143 20.04 16.85 -1.12
C THR A 143 21.39 17.41 -0.67
N GLY A 144 22.45 16.69 -0.92
CA GLY A 144 23.80 17.12 -0.55
C GLY A 144 24.83 16.02 -0.78
N GLY A 145 26.10 16.37 -0.67
CA GLY A 145 27.18 15.41 -0.63
C GLY A 145 27.31 14.83 0.78
N TYR A 146 27.32 13.53 0.88
CA TYR A 146 27.59 12.82 2.14
C TYR A 146 28.94 12.12 2.05
N PRO A 147 29.74 12.13 3.12
CA PRO A 147 30.91 11.30 3.17
C PRO A 147 30.48 9.84 2.97
N LYS A 148 31.03 9.21 1.93
CA LYS A 148 30.79 7.78 1.71
C LYS A 148 31.60 7.01 2.74
N THR A 149 30.98 6.55 3.78
CA THR A 149 31.55 5.57 4.68
C THR A 149 31.62 4.25 3.93
N ILE A 150 32.77 3.93 3.38
CA ILE A 150 33.04 2.61 2.81
C ILE A 150 33.27 1.69 4.00
N LEU A 151 32.28 0.88 4.32
CA LEU A 151 32.48 -0.21 5.26
C LEU A 151 33.52 -1.16 4.63
N PRO A 152 34.56 -1.56 5.39
CA PRO A 152 35.48 -2.55 4.89
C PRO A 152 34.69 -3.80 4.49
N LYS A 153 34.94 -4.29 3.29
CA LYS A 153 34.34 -5.54 2.83
C LYS A 153 34.76 -6.64 3.80
N PRO A 154 33.84 -7.38 4.38
CA PRO A 154 34.19 -8.48 5.27
C PRO A 154 35.07 -9.48 4.51
N ASP A 155 36.12 -9.94 5.18
CA ASP A 155 37.07 -10.89 4.63
C ASP A 155 36.45 -12.30 4.65
N TYR A 156 35.64 -12.58 3.65
CA TYR A 156 35.05 -13.91 3.49
C TYR A 156 35.26 -14.39 2.05
N SER A 157 35.54 -15.65 1.90
CA SER A 157 35.51 -16.34 0.61
C SER A 157 34.09 -16.84 0.36
N PRO A 158 33.53 -16.66 -0.84
CA PRO A 158 32.22 -17.26 -1.18
C PRO A 158 32.25 -18.78 -0.95
N ILE A 159 31.23 -19.28 -0.29
CA ILE A 159 31.06 -20.73 -0.17
C ILE A 159 30.68 -21.25 -1.55
N ILE A 160 31.59 -22.00 -2.15
CA ILE A 160 31.34 -22.69 -3.41
C ILE A 160 30.63 -24.00 -3.07
N PRO A 161 29.38 -24.23 -3.51
CA PRO A 161 28.72 -25.50 -3.29
C PRO A 161 29.55 -26.65 -3.85
N LYS A 162 29.74 -27.71 -3.08
CA LYS A 162 30.53 -28.89 -3.51
C LYS A 162 29.90 -29.64 -4.68
N ASN A 163 28.61 -29.40 -4.92
CA ASN A 163 27.80 -30.08 -5.91
C ASN A 163 26.96 -29.06 -6.73
N SER A 164 27.63 -28.00 -7.21
CA SER A 164 26.98 -26.93 -8.00
C SER A 164 26.17 -27.46 -9.19
N ASP A 165 26.59 -28.59 -9.75
CA ASP A 165 25.96 -29.19 -10.94
C ASP A 165 24.94 -30.27 -10.59
N ALA A 166 24.68 -30.51 -9.30
CA ALA A 166 23.70 -31.51 -8.87
C ALA A 166 22.31 -30.92 -8.86
N SER A 167 21.37 -31.56 -9.53
CA SER A 167 19.94 -31.26 -9.45
C SER A 167 19.28 -32.08 -8.35
N SER A 168 18.27 -31.54 -7.71
CA SER A 168 17.46 -32.31 -6.78
C SER A 168 16.54 -33.25 -7.54
N ALA A 169 16.17 -34.38 -6.93
CA ALA A 169 15.21 -35.30 -7.52
C ALA A 169 13.85 -34.65 -7.86
N TYR A 170 13.54 -33.53 -7.25
CA TYR A 170 12.37 -32.71 -7.57
C TYR A 170 12.55 -31.96 -8.89
N VAL A 171 13.67 -31.30 -9.10
CA VAL A 171 14.00 -30.60 -10.36
C VAL A 171 14.04 -31.60 -11.52
N GLU A 172 14.70 -32.74 -11.34
CA GLU A 172 14.75 -33.81 -12.38
C GLU A 172 13.36 -34.32 -12.76
N ARG A 173 12.41 -34.35 -11.81
CA ARG A 173 11.01 -34.68 -12.11
C ARG A 173 10.29 -33.58 -12.86
N LEU A 174 10.54 -32.33 -12.52
CA LEU A 174 9.96 -31.17 -13.21
C LEU A 174 10.43 -31.09 -14.67
N GLU A 175 11.72 -31.33 -14.92
CA GLU A 175 12.30 -31.31 -16.27
C GLU A 175 11.73 -32.42 -17.17
N LYS A 176 11.26 -33.52 -16.59
CA LYS A 176 10.62 -34.62 -17.32
C LYS A 176 9.13 -34.40 -17.64
N ILE A 177 8.52 -33.34 -17.07
CA ILE A 177 7.15 -33.02 -17.40
C ILE A 177 7.12 -32.39 -18.79
N PRO A 178 6.35 -32.98 -19.73
CA PRO A 178 6.25 -32.40 -21.07
C PRO A 178 5.63 -30.98 -20.97
N VAL A 179 6.40 -29.99 -21.40
CA VAL A 179 5.93 -28.61 -21.48
C VAL A 179 5.08 -28.49 -22.75
N GLN A 180 3.81 -28.21 -22.57
CA GLN A 180 2.95 -27.84 -23.68
C GLN A 180 3.17 -26.36 -23.98
N GLU A 181 3.65 -26.03 -25.18
CA GLU A 181 3.75 -24.65 -25.62
C GLU A 181 2.37 -24.00 -25.60
N LEU A 182 2.22 -22.98 -24.74
CA LEU A 182 1.04 -22.14 -24.75
C LEU A 182 1.13 -21.25 -25.99
N LYS A 183 0.31 -21.54 -26.96
CA LYS A 183 0.14 -20.61 -28.11
C LYS A 183 -0.59 -19.38 -27.59
N PRO A 184 -0.01 -18.17 -27.74
CA PRO A 184 -0.72 -16.97 -27.34
C PRO A 184 -2.01 -16.83 -28.15
N HIS A 185 -3.11 -16.70 -27.48
CA HIS A 185 -4.40 -16.38 -28.08
C HIS A 185 -4.58 -14.87 -28.01
N PHE A 186 -4.49 -14.22 -29.16
CA PHE A 186 -4.73 -12.78 -29.26
C PHE A 186 -6.23 -12.56 -29.40
N LEU A 187 -6.79 -11.72 -28.54
CA LEU A 187 -8.19 -11.30 -28.63
C LEU A 187 -8.40 -10.49 -29.92
N ASP A 188 -9.31 -10.93 -30.75
CA ASP A 188 -9.83 -10.19 -31.88
C ASP A 188 -11.17 -9.56 -31.45
N PHE A 189 -11.16 -8.27 -31.14
CA PHE A 189 -12.35 -7.58 -30.65
C PHE A 189 -13.55 -7.61 -31.61
N GLU A 190 -13.34 -7.89 -32.88
CA GLU A 190 -14.43 -8.05 -33.83
C GLU A 190 -15.06 -9.44 -33.80
N LYS A 191 -14.29 -10.46 -33.38
CA LYS A 191 -14.75 -11.87 -33.35
C LYS A 191 -14.99 -12.41 -31.96
N ASP A 192 -14.16 -12.00 -31.01
CA ASP A 192 -14.13 -12.57 -29.66
C ASP A 192 -14.92 -11.73 -28.65
N ALA A 193 -15.41 -10.55 -29.04
CA ALA A 193 -16.21 -9.68 -28.20
C ALA A 193 -17.57 -9.35 -28.84
N GLU A 194 -18.61 -9.38 -28.03
CA GLU A 194 -19.91 -8.84 -28.41
C GLU A 194 -19.86 -7.31 -28.34
N VAL A 195 -20.09 -6.64 -29.47
CA VAL A 195 -20.04 -5.19 -29.55
C VAL A 195 -21.45 -4.62 -29.53
N VAL A 196 -21.79 -3.88 -28.49
CA VAL A 196 -23.09 -3.25 -28.32
C VAL A 196 -22.96 -1.73 -28.35
N SER A 197 -23.56 -1.10 -29.36
CA SER A 197 -23.65 0.37 -29.39
C SER A 197 -24.77 0.84 -28.48
N LEU A 198 -24.43 1.55 -27.40
CA LEU A 198 -25.39 2.06 -26.42
C LEU A 198 -26.00 3.40 -26.82
N ARG A 199 -25.20 4.26 -27.47
CA ARG A 199 -25.59 5.58 -28.00
C ARG A 199 -24.43 6.09 -28.88
N PRO A 200 -24.62 7.18 -29.67
CA PRO A 200 -23.54 7.74 -30.47
C PRO A 200 -22.26 7.93 -29.66
N LEU A 201 -21.13 7.42 -30.16
CA LEU A 201 -19.81 7.47 -29.56
C LEU A 201 -19.63 6.65 -28.26
N VAL A 202 -20.59 5.81 -27.86
CA VAL A 202 -20.48 4.93 -26.69
C VAL A 202 -20.73 3.48 -27.09
N THR A 203 -19.69 2.69 -27.04
CA THR A 203 -19.70 1.27 -27.37
C THR A 203 -19.33 0.42 -26.15
N LEU A 204 -20.08 -0.61 -25.89
CA LEU A 204 -19.80 -1.62 -24.89
C LEU A 204 -19.24 -2.86 -25.60
N TYR A 205 -18.11 -3.33 -25.13
CA TYR A 205 -17.53 -4.63 -25.49
C TYR A 205 -17.79 -5.60 -24.34
N LYS A 206 -18.37 -6.76 -24.64
CA LYS A 206 -18.63 -7.84 -23.68
C LYS A 206 -17.75 -9.04 -23.99
#